data_b8d0defa0f7a9d7ae5ac430500a03761
#
_entry.id   b8d0defa0f7a9d7ae5ac430500a03761
#
_cell.length_a   1.000
_cell.length_b   1.000
_cell.length_c   1.000
_cell.angle_alpha   90.00
_cell.angle_beta   90.00
_cell.angle_gamma   90.00
#
_symmetry.space_group_name_H-M   'P 1'
#
loop_
_entity.id
_entity.type
_entity.pdbx_description
1 polymer ?
#
loop_
_entity_poly.entity_id
_entity_poly.type
_entity_poly.pdbx_seq_one_letter_code
_entity_poly.pdbx_strand_id
1 'polypeptide(L)'
;LKKLQCQCLPTCRETPLENNVFCEKHSKRCPRTSPLSGYEPAYEPDRWNKVKELKETHNCFAYAFNVHDPKQVDACKKDPECNTPFHQPGSASGHPKFKGTRLKTCPDMIARLLGDNPGLKMTTFETKCPAHTSKIGLVVDPDEDYHFYRQDKNRYWSHKPGGTEVTNKDATGRDIYDPALASRNYTDKDSSLDYDTFCGYFCLTRDKPLHIKVGGYKKTRRNHRRGKRQTRSARRASNHF
;
A
#
# COMPACT_ATOMS: atom_id res chain seq x y z
N LEU A 1 15.17 -14.68 3.06
CA LEU A 1 14.64 -14.16 1.79
C LEU A 1 13.41 -14.98 1.39
N LYS A 2 12.20 -14.39 1.42
CA LYS A 2 11.01 -15.05 0.85
C LYS A 2 11.27 -15.30 -0.65
N LYS A 3 11.09 -16.54 -1.09
CA LYS A 3 11.29 -16.94 -2.49
C LYS A 3 10.30 -16.16 -3.37
N LEU A 4 10.80 -15.55 -4.44
CA LEU A 4 9.95 -14.90 -5.45
C LEU A 4 8.93 -15.90 -6.00
N GLN A 5 7.68 -15.51 -6.06
CA GLN A 5 6.58 -16.36 -6.51
C GLN A 5 6.04 -15.90 -7.86
N CYS A 6 5.74 -16.85 -8.74
CA CYS A 6 4.99 -16.60 -9.98
C CYS A 6 3.60 -16.03 -9.64
N GLN A 7 3.28 -14.85 -10.15
CA GLN A 7 2.01 -14.17 -9.82
C GLN A 7 0.79 -14.72 -10.58
N CYS A 8 0.93 -15.80 -11.32
CA CYS A 8 -0.19 -16.40 -12.06
C CYS A 8 -1.13 -17.22 -11.18
N LEU A 9 -0.59 -18.16 -10.44
CA LEU A 9 -1.38 -19.08 -9.62
C LEU A 9 -0.87 -19.11 -8.17
N PRO A 10 -1.76 -19.07 -7.16
CA PRO A 10 -1.37 -19.16 -5.75
C PRO A 10 -0.61 -20.46 -5.43
N THR A 11 -0.90 -21.53 -6.17
CA THR A 11 -0.25 -22.85 -6.00
C THR A 11 1.06 -22.98 -6.76
N CYS A 12 1.39 -22.05 -7.67
CA CYS A 12 2.63 -22.09 -8.43
C CYS A 12 3.81 -21.73 -7.53
N ARG A 13 4.78 -22.63 -7.41
CA ARG A 13 6.02 -22.46 -6.62
C ARG A 13 7.23 -22.17 -7.50
N GLU A 14 7.04 -22.07 -8.80
CA GLU A 14 8.09 -21.76 -9.76
C GLU A 14 8.58 -20.31 -9.56
N THR A 15 9.87 -20.12 -9.74
CA THR A 15 10.49 -18.79 -9.72
C THR A 15 10.07 -18.03 -11.00
N PRO A 16 9.67 -16.76 -10.93
CA PRO A 16 9.45 -15.93 -12.11
C PRO A 16 10.71 -15.82 -12.96
N LEU A 17 10.52 -15.65 -14.28
CA LEU A 17 11.61 -15.32 -15.18
C LEU A 17 12.22 -13.94 -14.82
N GLU A 18 13.44 -13.71 -15.24
CA GLU A 18 14.08 -12.42 -15.08
C GLU A 18 13.21 -11.32 -15.73
N ASN A 19 13.00 -10.23 -15.00
CA ASN A 19 12.14 -9.10 -15.42
C ASN A 19 10.68 -9.46 -15.78
N ASN A 20 10.17 -10.60 -15.29
CA ASN A 20 8.79 -11.03 -15.50
C ASN A 20 8.11 -11.34 -14.15
N VAL A 21 6.78 -11.25 -14.14
CA VAL A 21 5.95 -11.64 -12.99
C VAL A 21 5.51 -13.10 -13.05
N PHE A 22 5.74 -13.76 -14.21
CA PHE A 22 5.39 -15.14 -14.46
C PHE A 22 6.63 -16.01 -14.60
N CYS A 23 6.53 -17.28 -14.18
CA CYS A 23 7.51 -18.31 -14.45
C CYS A 23 7.42 -18.76 -15.93
N GLU A 24 8.37 -19.56 -16.39
CA GLU A 24 8.40 -20.06 -17.78
C GLU A 24 7.09 -20.71 -18.20
N LYS A 25 6.52 -21.58 -17.36
CA LYS A 25 5.25 -22.27 -17.59
C LYS A 25 4.08 -21.34 -17.87
N HIS A 26 4.05 -20.16 -17.25
CA HIS A 26 2.95 -19.21 -17.33
C HIS A 26 3.27 -17.95 -18.16
N SER A 27 4.50 -17.82 -18.65
CA SER A 27 4.95 -16.62 -19.37
C SER A 27 4.18 -16.38 -20.68
N LYS A 28 3.78 -17.45 -21.37
CA LYS A 28 2.98 -17.36 -22.61
C LYS A 28 1.49 -17.18 -22.35
N ARG A 29 0.97 -17.77 -21.27
CA ARG A 29 -0.44 -17.71 -20.92
C ARG A 29 -0.65 -18.00 -19.44
N CYS A 30 -1.11 -17.00 -18.69
CA CYS A 30 -1.66 -17.22 -17.37
C CYS A 30 -3.15 -17.56 -17.47
N PRO A 31 -3.62 -18.73 -16.98
CA PRO A 31 -5.04 -19.08 -17.03
C PRO A 31 -5.89 -18.23 -16.09
N ARG A 32 -5.28 -17.61 -15.10
CA ARG A 32 -5.97 -16.80 -14.10
C ARG A 32 -5.88 -15.31 -14.47
N THR A 33 -7.00 -14.64 -14.55
CA THR A 33 -7.08 -13.22 -14.91
C THR A 33 -8.03 -12.47 -13.97
N SER A 34 -7.74 -11.20 -13.73
CA SER A 34 -8.65 -10.29 -13.05
C SER A 34 -9.43 -9.48 -14.11
N PRO A 35 -10.72 -9.81 -14.34
CA PRO A 35 -11.49 -9.13 -15.36
C PRO A 35 -11.76 -7.68 -14.99
N LEU A 36 -11.69 -6.80 -16.00
CA LEU A 36 -12.04 -5.39 -15.86
C LEU A 36 -13.55 -5.20 -15.87
N SER A 37 -14.04 -4.28 -15.06
CA SER A 37 -15.44 -3.83 -15.08
C SER A 37 -15.70 -2.84 -16.22
N GLY A 38 -14.65 -2.10 -16.63
CA GLY A 38 -14.69 -0.98 -17.56
C GLY A 38 -14.62 0.39 -16.86
N TYR A 39 -14.54 0.40 -15.54
CA TYR A 39 -14.52 1.62 -14.72
C TYR A 39 -13.21 1.78 -13.94
N GLU A 40 -12.20 1.02 -14.28
CA GLU A 40 -10.89 1.11 -13.66
C GLU A 40 -10.23 2.45 -13.98
N PRO A 41 -9.57 3.10 -13.01
CA PRO A 41 -8.74 4.27 -13.28
C PRO A 41 -7.59 3.94 -14.25
N ALA A 42 -7.15 4.93 -15.01
CA ALA A 42 -5.90 4.80 -15.76
C ALA A 42 -4.69 4.83 -14.81
N TYR A 43 -3.62 4.11 -15.17
CA TYR A 43 -2.33 4.27 -14.51
C TYR A 43 -1.66 5.53 -15.04
N GLU A 44 -1.75 6.60 -14.26
CA GLU A 44 -1.20 7.94 -14.57
C GLU A 44 -0.29 8.40 -13.43
N PRO A 45 0.93 7.83 -13.31
CA PRO A 45 1.83 8.17 -12.20
C PRO A 45 2.20 9.65 -12.18
N ASP A 46 2.38 10.27 -13.33
CA ASP A 46 2.75 11.67 -13.47
C ASP A 46 1.74 12.62 -12.80
N ARG A 47 0.46 12.30 -12.89
CA ARG A 47 -0.62 13.06 -12.26
C ARG A 47 -0.45 13.17 -10.75
N TRP A 48 0.11 12.12 -10.13
CA TRP A 48 0.30 12.03 -8.69
C TRP A 48 1.71 12.44 -8.24
N ASN A 49 2.72 12.20 -9.09
CA ASN A 49 4.13 12.31 -8.72
C ASN A 49 4.71 13.69 -9.01
N LYS A 50 4.23 14.38 -10.08
CA LYS A 50 4.76 15.69 -10.51
C LYS A 50 4.38 16.84 -9.58
N VAL A 51 3.25 16.74 -8.89
CA VAL A 51 2.80 17.76 -7.93
C VAL A 51 3.25 17.34 -6.53
N LYS A 52 4.26 18.03 -5.99
CA LYS A 52 4.87 17.71 -4.69
C LYS A 52 3.81 17.57 -3.59
N GLU A 53 2.94 18.54 -3.48
CA GLU A 53 1.92 18.60 -2.44
C GLU A 53 0.92 17.44 -2.55
N LEU A 54 0.51 17.09 -3.77
CA LEU A 54 -0.37 15.94 -4.00
C LEU A 54 0.33 14.63 -3.63
N LYS A 55 1.57 14.47 -4.03
CA LYS A 55 2.39 13.31 -3.68
C LYS A 55 2.53 13.16 -2.16
N GLU A 56 2.80 14.24 -1.46
CA GLU A 56 3.09 14.20 -0.04
C GLU A 56 1.86 14.13 0.87
N THR A 57 0.69 14.57 0.42
CA THR A 57 -0.53 14.62 1.25
C THR A 57 -1.45 13.44 1.09
N HIS A 58 -1.29 12.65 0.01
CA HIS A 58 -2.15 11.51 -0.28
C HIS A 58 -1.39 10.20 -0.06
N ASN A 59 -2.02 9.26 0.63
CA ASN A 59 -1.48 7.93 0.91
C ASN A 59 -2.09 6.85 0.01
N CYS A 60 -1.78 5.58 0.30
CA CYS A 60 -2.31 4.42 -0.41
C CYS A 60 -3.84 4.36 -0.44
N PHE A 61 -4.49 4.77 0.66
CA PHE A 61 -5.95 4.77 0.77
C PHE A 61 -6.59 5.78 -0.18
N ALA A 62 -6.14 7.05 -0.14
CA ALA A 62 -6.63 8.08 -1.05
C ALA A 62 -6.36 7.71 -2.53
N TYR A 63 -5.18 7.15 -2.82
CA TYR A 63 -4.83 6.71 -4.16
C TYR A 63 -5.72 5.57 -4.67
N ALA A 64 -5.91 4.50 -3.88
CA ALA A 64 -6.76 3.38 -4.28
C ALA A 64 -8.21 3.81 -4.49
N PHE A 65 -8.68 4.79 -3.72
CA PHE A 65 -9.99 5.39 -3.85
C PHE A 65 -10.08 6.43 -4.97
N ASN A 66 -8.95 6.78 -5.59
CA ASN A 66 -8.82 7.81 -6.64
C ASN A 66 -9.35 9.18 -6.18
N VAL A 67 -9.14 9.52 -4.92
CA VAL A 67 -9.59 10.78 -4.33
C VAL A 67 -8.44 11.78 -4.29
N HIS A 68 -8.66 12.94 -4.89
CA HIS A 68 -7.82 14.12 -4.80
C HIS A 68 -8.50 15.11 -3.86
N ASP A 69 -7.87 15.43 -2.74
CA ASP A 69 -8.38 16.39 -1.77
C ASP A 69 -7.63 17.73 -1.91
N PRO A 70 -8.25 18.74 -2.54
CA PRO A 70 -7.62 20.04 -2.73
C PRO A 70 -7.32 20.75 -1.40
N LYS A 71 -8.11 20.49 -0.35
CA LYS A 71 -7.88 21.09 0.98
C LYS A 71 -6.57 20.61 1.58
N GLN A 72 -6.21 19.32 1.37
CA GLN A 72 -4.94 18.77 1.80
C GLN A 72 -3.77 19.38 1.03
N VAL A 73 -3.92 19.52 -0.28
CA VAL A 73 -2.92 20.17 -1.15
C VAL A 73 -2.70 21.62 -0.71
N ASP A 74 -3.77 22.38 -0.48
CA ASP A 74 -3.68 23.78 -0.08
C ASP A 74 -3.12 23.96 1.35
N ALA A 75 -3.40 23.03 2.25
CA ALA A 75 -2.79 23.02 3.58
C ALA A 75 -1.28 22.75 3.50
N CYS A 76 -0.86 21.82 2.66
CA CYS A 76 0.56 21.50 2.44
C CYS A 76 1.34 22.69 1.86
N LYS A 77 0.76 23.43 0.91
CA LYS A 77 1.39 24.65 0.35
C LYS A 77 1.70 25.72 1.38
N LYS A 78 0.93 25.76 2.48
CA LYS A 78 1.08 26.72 3.57
C LYS A 78 2.06 26.26 4.65
N ASP A 79 2.46 24.99 4.62
CA ASP A 79 3.39 24.37 5.58
C ASP A 79 4.67 23.95 4.84
N PRO A 80 5.83 24.56 5.09
CA PRO A 80 7.09 24.23 4.41
C PRO A 80 7.46 22.74 4.53
N GLU A 81 7.08 22.09 5.63
CA GLU A 81 7.33 20.66 5.87
C GLU A 81 6.19 19.77 5.39
N CYS A 82 5.07 20.34 4.95
CA CYS A 82 3.87 19.61 4.51
C CYS A 82 3.40 18.56 5.53
N ASN A 83 3.31 18.93 6.81
CA ASN A 83 2.91 18.04 7.91
C ASN A 83 1.38 17.82 7.98
N THR A 84 0.75 17.57 6.86
CA THR A 84 -0.69 17.29 6.81
C THR A 84 -0.97 15.82 7.16
N PRO A 85 -2.02 15.54 7.93
CA PRO A 85 -2.40 14.17 8.24
C PRO A 85 -2.99 13.49 7.00
N PHE A 86 -2.78 12.16 6.89
CA PHE A 86 -3.36 11.36 5.80
C PHE A 86 -4.82 11.02 6.03
N HIS A 87 -5.54 10.73 4.95
CA HIS A 87 -6.81 10.04 5.01
C HIS A 87 -6.63 8.66 5.64
N GLN A 88 -7.58 8.27 6.51
CA GLN A 88 -7.50 7.00 7.23
C GLN A 88 -8.82 6.24 7.15
N PRO A 89 -8.79 4.91 6.88
CA PRO A 89 -9.99 4.07 6.96
C PRO A 89 -10.65 4.15 8.33
N GLY A 90 -11.97 4.27 8.35
CA GLY A 90 -12.78 4.41 9.55
C GLY A 90 -12.92 5.83 10.07
N SER A 91 -12.19 6.80 9.50
CA SER A 91 -12.27 8.19 9.99
C SER A 91 -13.60 8.86 9.62
N ALA A 92 -14.21 8.49 8.51
CA ALA A 92 -15.50 9.03 8.09
C ALA A 92 -16.66 8.46 8.95
N SER A 93 -16.57 7.20 9.34
CA SER A 93 -17.54 6.48 10.18
C SER A 93 -17.27 6.60 11.69
N GLY A 94 -16.27 7.38 12.09
CA GLY A 94 -16.00 7.65 13.51
C GLY A 94 -15.27 6.51 14.25
N HIS A 95 -14.65 5.57 13.54
CA HIS A 95 -13.79 4.59 14.19
C HIS A 95 -12.64 5.25 14.95
N PRO A 96 -12.21 4.70 16.08
CA PRO A 96 -11.06 5.23 16.82
C PRO A 96 -9.80 5.31 15.95
N LYS A 97 -9.01 6.36 16.14
CA LYS A 97 -7.70 6.48 15.48
C LYS A 97 -6.79 5.33 15.89
N PHE A 98 -5.89 4.94 14.98
CA PHE A 98 -4.81 4.00 15.33
C PHE A 98 -3.88 4.68 16.34
N LYS A 99 -3.71 4.07 17.51
CA LYS A 99 -2.82 4.56 18.58
C LYS A 99 -1.99 3.40 19.12
N GLY A 100 -0.69 3.63 19.31
CA GLY A 100 0.20 2.70 20.00
C GLY A 100 0.22 1.30 19.40
N THR A 101 0.03 0.31 20.27
CA THR A 101 0.08 -1.13 19.96
C THR A 101 -1.20 -1.69 19.32
N ARG A 102 -2.13 -0.83 18.87
CA ARG A 102 -3.35 -1.34 18.24
C ARG A 102 -3.00 -2.03 16.92
N LEU A 103 -3.24 -3.31 16.86
CA LEU A 103 -3.01 -4.15 15.69
C LEU A 103 -3.93 -3.74 14.54
N LYS A 104 -3.36 -3.70 13.33
CA LYS A 104 -4.09 -3.44 12.09
C LYS A 104 -4.48 -4.76 11.44
N THR A 105 -5.43 -5.46 12.05
CA THR A 105 -5.89 -6.76 11.54
C THR A 105 -6.84 -6.63 10.35
N CYS A 106 -6.94 -7.67 9.51
CA CYS A 106 -7.90 -7.68 8.41
C CYS A 106 -9.36 -7.43 8.88
N PRO A 107 -9.87 -8.05 9.95
CA PRO A 107 -11.22 -7.75 10.42
C PRO A 107 -11.44 -6.28 10.82
N ASP A 108 -10.48 -5.66 11.54
CA ASP A 108 -10.60 -4.23 11.93
C ASP A 108 -10.56 -3.32 10.70
N MET A 109 -9.66 -3.60 9.76
CA MET A 109 -9.52 -2.81 8.54
C MET A 109 -10.75 -2.92 7.63
N ILE A 110 -11.30 -4.13 7.48
CA ILE A 110 -12.54 -4.37 6.71
C ILE A 110 -13.73 -3.66 7.36
N ALA A 111 -13.88 -3.74 8.69
CA ALA A 111 -14.94 -3.03 9.41
C ALA A 111 -14.86 -1.51 9.19
N ARG A 112 -13.66 -0.93 9.21
CA ARG A 112 -13.44 0.50 8.92
C ARG A 112 -13.82 0.88 7.50
N LEU A 113 -13.44 0.06 6.53
CA LEU A 113 -13.76 0.29 5.12
C LEU A 113 -15.27 0.25 4.88
N LEU A 114 -15.95 -0.76 5.42
CA LEU A 114 -17.40 -0.92 5.29
C LEU A 114 -18.16 0.15 6.07
N GLY A 115 -17.65 0.58 7.21
CA GLY A 115 -18.20 1.70 7.97
C GLY A 115 -18.17 3.00 7.17
N ASP A 116 -17.04 3.32 6.53
CA ASP A 116 -16.90 4.52 5.70
C ASP A 116 -17.72 4.41 4.41
N ASN A 117 -17.75 3.22 3.78
CA ASN A 117 -18.36 3.01 2.47
C ASN A 117 -19.20 1.71 2.48
N PRO A 118 -20.45 1.74 3.01
CA PRO A 118 -21.27 0.53 3.13
C PRO A 118 -21.64 -0.17 1.82
N GLY A 119 -21.48 0.52 0.69
CA GLY A 119 -21.65 -0.06 -0.65
C GLY A 119 -20.48 -0.88 -1.16
N LEU A 120 -19.36 -0.90 -0.43
CA LEU A 120 -18.18 -1.70 -0.76
C LEU A 120 -18.50 -3.19 -0.59
N LYS A 121 -18.13 -4.01 -1.58
CA LYS A 121 -18.38 -5.45 -1.55
C LYS A 121 -17.08 -6.23 -1.69
N MET A 122 -16.88 -7.22 -0.83
CA MET A 122 -15.79 -8.18 -1.01
C MET A 122 -15.98 -8.97 -2.30
N THR A 123 -14.86 -9.32 -2.94
CA THR A 123 -14.84 -10.06 -4.20
C THR A 123 -13.59 -10.95 -4.28
N THR A 124 -13.39 -11.65 -5.39
CA THR A 124 -12.18 -12.42 -5.68
C THR A 124 -11.37 -11.78 -6.81
N PHE A 125 -10.18 -12.29 -7.03
CA PHE A 125 -9.35 -11.85 -8.15
C PHE A 125 -10.06 -12.06 -9.48
N GLU A 126 -10.69 -13.23 -9.67
CA GLU A 126 -11.31 -13.69 -10.91
C GLU A 126 -12.72 -13.13 -11.13
N THR A 127 -13.39 -12.68 -10.08
CA THR A 127 -14.76 -12.17 -10.20
C THR A 127 -14.76 -10.77 -10.80
N LYS A 128 -15.54 -10.55 -11.84
CA LYS A 128 -15.75 -9.23 -12.43
C LYS A 128 -16.54 -8.35 -11.44
N CYS A 129 -16.05 -7.14 -11.19
CA CYS A 129 -16.83 -6.16 -10.42
C CYS A 129 -18.06 -5.68 -11.23
N PRO A 130 -19.16 -5.32 -10.56
CA PRO A 130 -20.33 -4.70 -11.21
C PRO A 130 -19.97 -3.42 -11.98
N ALA A 131 -20.86 -3.01 -12.87
CA ALA A 131 -20.75 -1.70 -13.52
C ALA A 131 -20.60 -0.57 -12.50
N HIS A 132 -19.90 0.49 -12.88
CA HIS A 132 -19.58 1.66 -12.03
C HIS A 132 -18.73 1.34 -10.80
N THR A 133 -18.07 0.19 -10.76
CA THR A 133 -17.14 -0.18 -9.70
C THR A 133 -15.83 -0.69 -10.28
N SER A 134 -14.74 -0.65 -9.51
CA SER A 134 -13.48 -1.31 -9.87
C SER A 134 -12.81 -1.93 -8.65
N LYS A 135 -11.84 -2.82 -8.87
CA LYS A 135 -11.19 -3.56 -7.78
C LYS A 135 -10.15 -2.73 -7.05
N ILE A 136 -10.14 -2.91 -5.73
CA ILE A 136 -9.03 -2.57 -4.85
C ILE A 136 -8.62 -3.81 -4.06
N GLY A 137 -7.37 -3.84 -3.60
CA GLY A 137 -6.82 -4.88 -2.71
C GLY A 137 -6.35 -4.28 -1.40
N LEU A 138 -6.50 -5.02 -0.31
CA LEU A 138 -6.06 -4.64 1.03
C LEU A 138 -5.09 -5.66 1.58
N VAL A 139 -3.98 -5.17 2.12
CA VAL A 139 -2.99 -5.94 2.86
C VAL A 139 -2.68 -5.28 4.20
N VAL A 140 -2.20 -6.05 5.15
CA VAL A 140 -1.76 -5.55 6.44
C VAL A 140 -0.41 -6.14 6.83
N ASP A 141 0.37 -5.34 7.53
CA ASP A 141 1.37 -5.73 8.49
C ASP A 141 0.76 -5.43 9.86
N PRO A 142 0.27 -6.44 10.60
CA PRO A 142 -0.56 -6.20 11.79
C PRO A 142 0.10 -5.30 12.84
N ASP A 143 1.40 -5.41 12.99
CA ASP A 143 2.16 -4.66 14.00
C ASP A 143 2.52 -3.25 13.54
N GLU A 144 2.63 -3.03 12.23
CA GLU A 144 3.18 -1.79 11.69
C GLU A 144 2.18 -0.96 10.90
N ASP A 145 1.56 -1.53 9.82
CA ASP A 145 0.82 -0.73 8.87
C ASP A 145 -0.21 -1.52 8.06
N TYR A 146 -1.00 -0.83 7.24
CA TYR A 146 -1.87 -1.39 6.21
C TYR A 146 -1.51 -0.76 4.87
N HIS A 147 -1.87 -1.45 3.78
CA HIS A 147 -1.64 -0.91 2.45
C HIS A 147 -2.74 -1.27 1.47
N PHE A 148 -2.95 -0.38 0.48
CA PHE A 148 -3.94 -0.55 -0.57
C PHE A 148 -3.31 -0.59 -1.94
N TYR A 149 -3.90 -1.42 -2.78
CA TYR A 149 -3.65 -1.52 -4.22
C TYR A 149 -4.94 -1.22 -4.97
N ARG A 150 -4.83 -0.72 -6.20
CA ARG A 150 -5.96 -0.61 -7.12
C ARG A 150 -5.64 -1.29 -8.44
N GLN A 151 -6.66 -1.89 -9.07
CA GLN A 151 -6.54 -2.37 -10.44
C GLN A 151 -6.70 -1.19 -11.41
N ASP A 152 -5.80 -1.10 -12.40
CA ASP A 152 -5.81 -0.08 -13.43
C ASP A 152 -6.35 -0.62 -14.76
N LYS A 153 -6.70 0.28 -15.70
CA LYS A 153 -7.21 -0.08 -17.06
C LYS A 153 -6.32 -1.03 -17.84
N ASN A 154 -5.01 -1.02 -17.58
CA ASN A 154 -4.05 -1.91 -18.24
C ASN A 154 -4.03 -3.33 -17.65
N ARG A 155 -4.94 -3.67 -16.73
CA ARG A 155 -5.10 -4.94 -16.01
C ARG A 155 -4.06 -5.21 -14.92
N TYR A 156 -3.00 -4.42 -14.83
CA TYR A 156 -2.04 -4.47 -13.74
C TYR A 156 -2.53 -3.66 -12.53
N TRP A 157 -1.80 -3.81 -11.45
CA TRP A 157 -2.12 -3.12 -10.20
C TRP A 157 -1.07 -2.09 -9.87
N SER A 158 -1.49 -1.03 -9.24
CA SER A 158 -0.62 0.03 -8.77
C SER A 158 -0.95 0.43 -7.34
N HIS A 159 0.00 1.13 -6.72
CA HIS A 159 -0.14 1.59 -5.35
C HIS A 159 0.66 2.87 -5.11
N LYS A 160 0.46 3.48 -3.94
CA LYS A 160 1.17 4.68 -3.50
C LYS A 160 1.63 4.52 -2.05
N PRO A 161 2.89 4.21 -1.78
CA PRO A 161 3.40 4.05 -0.42
C PRO A 161 3.45 5.39 0.33
N GLY A 162 2.52 5.63 1.24
CA GLY A 162 2.46 6.85 2.03
C GLY A 162 2.59 8.13 1.21
N GLY A 163 3.46 9.04 1.62
CA GLY A 163 3.76 10.30 0.93
C GLY A 163 4.80 10.19 -0.19
N THR A 164 5.03 9.00 -0.75
CA THR A 164 5.99 8.76 -1.83
C THR A 164 5.32 8.67 -3.20
N GLU A 165 6.05 8.25 -4.21
CA GLU A 165 5.56 8.15 -5.58
C GLU A 165 4.58 6.99 -5.78
N VAL A 166 3.64 7.20 -6.70
CA VAL A 166 2.81 6.12 -7.26
C VAL A 166 3.68 5.20 -8.10
N THR A 167 3.48 3.90 -7.94
CA THR A 167 4.20 2.88 -8.69
C THR A 167 3.32 1.67 -8.96
N ASN A 168 3.65 0.93 -10.02
CA ASN A 168 3.09 -0.39 -10.33
C ASN A 168 4.07 -1.53 -10.02
N LYS A 169 5.14 -1.23 -9.25
CA LYS A 169 6.19 -2.17 -8.90
C LYS A 169 6.02 -2.71 -7.48
N ASP A 170 6.22 -4.00 -7.32
CA ASP A 170 6.27 -4.67 -6.02
C ASP A 170 7.59 -4.39 -5.27
N ALA A 171 7.77 -4.97 -4.09
CA ALA A 171 8.98 -4.78 -3.29
C ALA A 171 10.26 -5.23 -4.00
N THR A 172 10.19 -6.09 -5.01
CA THR A 172 11.34 -6.57 -5.81
C THR A 172 11.54 -5.79 -7.12
N GLY A 173 10.71 -4.77 -7.39
CA GLY A 173 10.78 -3.98 -8.62
C GLY A 173 10.05 -4.59 -9.82
N ARG A 174 9.29 -5.68 -9.63
CA ARG A 174 8.48 -6.31 -10.68
C ARG A 174 7.09 -5.70 -10.74
N ASP A 175 6.46 -5.76 -11.92
CA ASP A 175 5.08 -5.35 -12.08
C ASP A 175 4.15 -6.15 -11.16
N ILE A 176 3.06 -5.54 -10.74
CA ILE A 176 2.07 -6.20 -9.89
C ILE A 176 0.93 -6.69 -10.79
N TYR A 177 0.90 -8.01 -11.04
CA TYR A 177 -0.20 -8.67 -11.71
C TYR A 177 -1.31 -9.06 -10.75
N ASP A 178 -0.93 -9.57 -9.57
CA ASP A 178 -1.82 -9.92 -8.48
C ASP A 178 -1.21 -9.48 -7.13
N PRO A 179 -1.80 -8.48 -6.44
CA PRO A 179 -1.27 -8.00 -5.16
C PRO A 179 -1.26 -9.07 -4.05
N ALA A 180 -2.07 -10.13 -4.16
CA ALA A 180 -2.00 -11.25 -3.21
C ALA A 180 -0.73 -12.09 -3.37
N LEU A 181 -0.14 -12.12 -4.56
CA LEU A 181 1.03 -12.93 -4.92
C LEU A 181 2.32 -12.10 -5.12
N ALA A 182 2.19 -10.80 -5.28
CA ALA A 182 3.31 -9.88 -5.41
C ALA A 182 4.16 -9.86 -4.15
N SER A 183 5.45 -9.53 -4.27
CA SER A 183 6.32 -9.33 -3.12
C SER A 183 5.93 -8.06 -2.37
N ARG A 184 5.72 -8.18 -1.06
CA ARG A 184 5.30 -7.08 -0.19
C ARG A 184 6.21 -6.88 1.01
N ASN A 185 7.36 -7.54 0.99
CA ASN A 185 8.38 -7.43 2.03
C ASN A 185 9.36 -6.31 1.65
N TYR A 186 9.40 -5.26 2.45
CA TYR A 186 10.26 -4.09 2.28
C TYR A 186 11.35 -4.00 3.35
N THR A 187 11.59 -5.07 4.13
CA THR A 187 12.52 -5.06 5.26
C THR A 187 13.98 -4.87 4.86
N ASP A 188 14.33 -5.19 3.64
CA ASP A 188 15.66 -4.99 3.05
C ASP A 188 15.87 -3.58 2.46
N LYS A 189 14.85 -2.71 2.54
CA LYS A 189 14.87 -1.34 2.01
C LYS A 189 14.86 -0.26 3.10
N ASP A 190 15.60 -0.47 4.18
CA ASP A 190 15.60 0.42 5.35
C ASP A 190 14.18 0.64 5.95
N SER A 191 13.35 -0.38 5.89
CA SER A 191 11.96 -0.39 6.38
C SER A 191 11.74 -1.60 7.29
N SER A 192 10.82 -1.50 8.23
CA SER A 192 10.32 -2.64 9.03
C SER A 192 9.12 -3.34 8.40
N LEU A 193 8.62 -2.84 7.27
CA LEU A 193 7.34 -3.24 6.71
C LEU A 193 7.40 -4.58 5.97
N ASP A 194 6.61 -5.54 6.40
CA ASP A 194 6.30 -6.79 5.68
C ASP A 194 4.78 -6.99 5.67
N TYR A 195 4.10 -6.53 4.64
CA TYR A 195 2.65 -6.72 4.48
C TYR A 195 2.34 -8.17 4.12
N ASP A 196 2.63 -9.11 5.01
CA ASP A 196 2.53 -10.54 4.78
C ASP A 196 1.08 -11.05 4.67
N THR A 197 0.13 -10.33 5.27
CA THR A 197 -1.27 -10.73 5.34
C THR A 197 -2.11 -10.02 4.28
N PHE A 198 -2.67 -10.80 3.33
CA PHE A 198 -3.62 -10.31 2.34
C PHE A 198 -5.05 -10.43 2.86
N CYS A 199 -5.76 -9.30 2.96
CA CYS A 199 -7.10 -9.23 3.55
C CYS A 199 -8.24 -9.45 2.55
N GLY A 200 -8.00 -9.24 1.26
CA GLY A 200 -9.03 -9.46 0.23
C GLY A 200 -9.08 -8.39 -0.84
N TYR A 201 -9.92 -8.67 -1.84
CA TYR A 201 -10.32 -7.73 -2.89
C TYR A 201 -11.68 -7.16 -2.60
N PHE A 202 -11.92 -5.94 -3.09
CA PHE A 202 -13.19 -5.24 -2.93
C PHE A 202 -13.56 -4.54 -4.22
N CYS A 203 -14.85 -4.52 -4.55
CA CYS A 203 -15.41 -3.69 -5.61
C CYS A 203 -15.80 -2.33 -5.01
N LEU A 204 -15.11 -1.29 -5.44
CA LEU A 204 -15.31 0.09 -4.98
C LEU A 204 -16.03 0.89 -6.06
N THR A 205 -17.09 1.65 -5.67
CA THR A 205 -17.82 2.52 -6.61
C THR A 205 -16.93 3.63 -7.18
N ARG A 206 -17.20 4.02 -8.44
CA ARG A 206 -16.48 5.07 -9.16
C ARG A 206 -17.37 6.21 -9.63
N ASP A 207 -18.67 6.06 -9.50
CA ASP A 207 -19.71 7.02 -9.94
C ASP A 207 -20.41 7.75 -8.78
N LYS A 208 -20.05 7.45 -7.54
CA LYS A 208 -20.61 8.06 -6.34
C LYS A 208 -19.53 8.69 -5.49
N PRO A 209 -19.87 9.74 -4.72
CA PRO A 209 -18.94 10.29 -3.74
C PRO A 209 -18.47 9.21 -2.76
N LEU A 210 -17.18 9.16 -2.53
CA LEU A 210 -16.57 8.26 -1.56
C LEU A 210 -16.38 8.97 -0.23
N HIS A 211 -16.75 8.29 0.85
CA HIS A 211 -16.60 8.81 2.20
C HIS A 211 -15.19 8.47 2.72
N ILE A 212 -14.25 9.37 2.48
CA ILE A 212 -12.93 9.31 3.10
C ILE A 212 -12.68 10.60 3.87
N LYS A 213 -12.01 10.48 5.00
CA LYS A 213 -11.71 11.60 5.88
C LYS A 213 -10.29 11.53 6.41
N VAL A 214 -9.71 12.69 6.59
CA VAL A 214 -8.40 12.83 7.24
C VAL A 214 -8.51 12.40 8.70
N GLY A 215 -7.57 11.58 9.16
CA GLY A 215 -7.64 11.05 10.53
C GLY A 215 -6.32 10.63 11.15
N GLY A 216 -5.26 10.52 10.34
CA GLY A 216 -3.94 10.07 10.81
C GLY A 216 -2.88 11.15 10.67
N TYR A 217 -1.82 11.04 11.48
CA TYR A 217 -0.62 11.85 11.31
C TYR A 217 0.29 11.22 10.26
N LYS A 218 1.01 12.04 9.47
CA LYS A 218 2.13 11.58 8.65
C LYS A 218 3.13 10.84 9.57
N LYS A 219 3.49 9.61 9.23
CA LYS A 219 4.69 8.98 9.80
C LYS A 219 5.88 9.83 9.33
N THR A 220 6.45 10.65 10.20
CA THR A 220 7.74 11.29 9.94
C THR A 220 8.75 10.18 9.70
N ARG A 221 9.50 10.23 8.59
CA ARG A 221 10.69 9.39 8.41
C ARG A 221 11.55 9.57 9.65
N ARG A 222 11.64 8.55 10.50
CA ARG A 222 12.67 8.49 11.52
C ARG A 222 14.00 8.47 10.76
N ASN A 223 14.67 9.62 10.71
CA ASN A 223 16.08 9.67 10.38
C ASN A 223 16.78 8.80 11.43
N HIS A 224 17.15 7.59 11.06
CA HIS A 224 18.09 6.79 11.83
C HIS A 224 19.43 7.51 11.76
N ARG A 225 19.62 8.53 12.62
CA ARG A 225 20.95 8.97 13.00
C ARG A 225 21.61 7.74 13.63
N ARG A 226 22.47 7.09 12.86
CA ARG A 226 23.45 6.12 13.36
C ARG A 226 24.15 6.77 14.56
N GLY A 227 23.73 6.44 15.76
CA GLY A 227 24.50 6.72 16.97
C GLY A 227 25.84 5.97 16.83
N LYS A 228 26.90 6.69 16.50
CA LYS A 228 28.26 6.17 16.63
C LYS A 228 28.43 5.72 18.07
N ARG A 229 28.40 4.43 18.27
CA ARG A 229 28.76 3.78 19.53
C ARG A 229 30.25 4.07 19.75
N GLN A 230 30.56 5.09 20.56
CA GLN A 230 31.90 5.29 21.08
C GLN A 230 32.23 4.10 21.98
N THR A 231 33.07 3.22 21.51
CA THR A 231 33.73 2.21 22.34
C THR A 231 34.67 2.93 23.28
N ARG A 232 34.28 3.11 24.53
CA ARG A 232 35.17 3.48 25.59
C ARG A 232 36.10 2.28 25.86
N SER A 233 37.33 2.39 25.40
CA SER A 233 38.45 1.56 25.79
C SER A 233 38.67 1.72 27.30
N ALA A 234 38.44 0.65 28.06
CA ALA A 234 38.81 0.57 29.45
C ALA A 234 40.34 0.40 29.55
N ARG A 235 41.04 1.46 29.84
CA ARG A 235 42.46 1.38 30.32
C ARG A 235 42.44 0.69 31.67
N ARG A 236 42.99 -0.52 31.73
CA ARG A 236 43.44 -1.16 32.94
C ARG A 236 44.63 -0.34 33.47
N ALA A 237 44.47 0.26 34.66
CA ALA A 237 45.61 0.69 35.45
C ALA A 237 46.00 -0.48 36.34
N SER A 238 47.15 -1.02 36.10
CA SER A 238 47.88 -1.83 37.07
C SER A 238 48.50 -0.89 38.11
N ASN A 239 48.25 -1.15 39.37
CA ASN A 239 49.07 -0.66 40.47
C ASN A 239 49.41 -1.83 41.40
N HIS A 240 50.73 -2.02 41.54
CA HIS A 240 51.38 -2.76 42.60
C HIS A 240 51.08 -2.17 43.98
N PHE A 241 50.70 -2.97 44.93
CA PHE A 241 51.37 -3.29 46.21
C PHE A 241 50.60 -4.43 46.86
#